data_368ebcf657d5673dcce2163f99c77151
#
_entry.id   368ebcf657d5673dcce2163f99c77151
#
_cell.length_a   1.000
_cell.length_b   1.000
_cell.length_c   1.000
_cell.angle_alpha   90.00
_cell.angle_beta   90.00
_cell.angle_gamma   90.00
#
_symmetry.space_group_name_H-M   'P 1'
#
loop_
_entity.id
_entity.type
_entity.pdbx_description
1 polymer ?
#
loop_
_entity_poly.entity_id
_entity_poly.type
_entity_poly.pdbx_seq_one_letter_code
_entity_poly.pdbx_strand_id
1 'polypeptide(L)' 'MTIIEYYIVYPEGEIQELEAPLKISQIVDLNGRPLPMPLPSPRVIAYRVMKIRQSEDRGMQKIFHYVELIPTCELQSHCY' A
#
# COMPACT_ATOMS: atom_id res chain seq x y z
N MET A 1 26.79 6.45 -1.93
CA MET A 1 25.54 6.66 -1.18
C MET A 1 24.39 6.03 -1.93
N THR A 2 23.57 5.21 -1.27
CA THR A 2 22.42 4.58 -1.89
C THR A 2 21.17 5.42 -1.66
N ILE A 3 20.45 5.74 -2.72
CA ILE A 3 19.17 6.44 -2.63
C ILE A 3 18.09 5.39 -2.66
N ILE A 4 17.15 5.46 -1.70
CA ILE A 4 16.02 4.53 -1.62
C ILE A 4 14.74 5.30 -1.88
N GLU A 5 13.95 4.81 -2.82
CA GLU A 5 12.64 5.36 -3.16
C GLU A 5 11.57 4.30 -2.94
N TYR A 6 10.42 4.71 -2.41
CA TYR A 6 9.31 3.83 -2.11
C TYR A 6 8.14 4.17 -3.01
N TYR A 7 7.48 3.13 -3.56
CA TYR A 7 6.34 3.30 -4.47
C TYR A 7 5.23 2.34 -4.10
N ILE A 8 4.00 2.74 -4.39
CA ILE A 8 2.83 1.88 -4.28
C ILE A 8 2.28 1.66 -5.69
N VAL A 9 1.94 0.41 -6.01
CA VAL A 9 1.39 0.02 -7.31
C VAL A 9 -0.04 -0.47 -7.10
N TYR A 10 -1.00 0.26 -7.66
CA TYR A 10 -2.41 -0.06 -7.56
C TYR A 10 -2.82 -1.13 -8.59
N PRO A 11 -3.93 -1.85 -8.35
CA PRO A 11 -4.37 -2.93 -9.26
C PRO A 11 -4.58 -2.49 -10.70
N GLU A 12 -5.00 -1.24 -10.92
CA GLU A 12 -5.18 -0.70 -12.27
C GLU A 12 -3.88 -0.29 -12.95
N GLY A 13 -2.74 -0.42 -12.28
CA GLY A 13 -1.43 -0.10 -12.83
C GLY A 13 -0.88 1.26 -12.48
N GLU A 14 -1.65 2.09 -11.78
CA GLU A 14 -1.17 3.39 -11.34
C GLU A 14 -0.09 3.24 -10.28
N ILE A 15 0.94 4.07 -10.36
CA ILE A 15 2.07 4.06 -9.41
C ILE A 15 2.19 5.43 -8.77
N GLN A 16 2.30 5.45 -7.45
CA GLN A 16 2.51 6.68 -6.69
C GLN A 16 3.76 6.54 -5.83
N GLU A 17 4.45 7.65 -5.61
CA GLU A 17 5.60 7.68 -4.72
C GLU A 17 5.14 7.76 -3.26
N LEU A 18 5.84 7.02 -2.40
CA LEU A 18 5.58 7.01 -0.95
C LEU A 18 6.74 7.68 -0.22
N GLU A 19 6.45 8.30 0.92
CA GLU A 19 7.47 8.92 1.78
C GLU A 19 8.15 7.90 2.69
N ALA A 20 7.51 6.77 2.94
CA ALA A 20 8.00 5.75 3.85
C ALA A 20 7.57 4.36 3.38
N PRO A 21 8.29 3.29 3.79
CA PRO A 21 7.92 1.93 3.39
C PRO A 21 6.65 1.47 4.09
N LEU A 22 5.94 0.55 3.42
CA LEU A 22 4.76 -0.12 3.96
C LEU A 22 5.13 -1.57 4.29
N LYS A 23 4.35 -2.17 5.17
CA LYS A 23 4.54 -3.57 5.57
C LYS A 23 3.56 -4.48 4.82
N ILE A 24 3.94 -5.74 4.67
CA ILE A 24 3.03 -6.76 4.13
C ILE A 24 1.76 -6.80 4.98
N SER A 25 0.62 -6.91 4.33
CA SER A 25 -0.71 -6.93 4.94
C SER A 25 -1.16 -5.60 5.55
N GLN A 26 -0.38 -4.54 5.42
CA GLN A 26 -0.78 -3.23 5.89
C GLN A 26 -1.92 -2.70 5.03
N ILE A 27 -2.91 -2.07 5.67
CA ILE A 27 -4.08 -1.52 4.99
C ILE A 27 -3.88 -0.02 4.81
N VAL A 28 -4.06 0.45 3.57
CA VAL A 28 -3.85 1.85 3.21
C VAL A 28 -5.08 2.40 2.48
N ASP A 29 -5.19 3.72 2.46
CA ASP A 29 -6.27 4.40 1.74
C ASP A 29 -5.93 4.61 0.27
N LEU A 30 -6.79 5.34 -0.43
CA LEU A 30 -6.62 5.63 -1.86
C LEU A 30 -5.33 6.41 -2.17
N ASN A 31 -4.79 7.12 -1.18
CA ASN A 31 -3.58 7.90 -1.34
C ASN A 31 -2.33 7.18 -0.81
N GLY A 32 -2.46 5.90 -0.43
CA GLY A 32 -1.35 5.13 0.09
C GLY A 32 -1.00 5.42 1.54
N ARG A 33 -1.87 6.09 2.28
CA ARG A 33 -1.66 6.38 3.70
C ARG A 33 -2.23 5.26 4.56
N PRO A 34 -1.52 4.84 5.61
CA PRO A 34 -2.06 3.83 6.52
C PRO A 34 -3.39 4.25 7.12
N LEU A 35 -4.35 3.31 7.12
CA LEU A 35 -5.65 3.53 7.73
C LEU A 35 -5.62 3.08 9.18
N PRO A 36 -6.31 3.82 10.07
CA PRO A 36 -6.41 3.40 11.48
C PRO A 36 -7.25 2.14 11.60
N MET A 37 -6.89 1.28 12.53
CA MET A 37 -7.61 0.06 12.83
C MET A 37 -8.19 0.12 14.24
N PRO A 38 -9.42 -0.31 14.47
CA PRO A 38 -10.39 -0.78 13.47
C PRO A 38 -10.90 0.36 12.60
N LEU A 39 -11.40 0.02 11.41
CA LEU A 39 -11.89 1.02 10.46
C LEU A 39 -13.16 1.69 11.01
N PRO A 40 -13.32 3.01 10.78
CA PRO A 40 -14.50 3.72 11.27
C PRO A 40 -15.76 3.39 10.46
N SER A 41 -15.60 2.92 9.21
CA SER A 41 -16.72 2.60 8.35
C SER A 41 -16.30 1.60 7.28
N PRO A 42 -17.20 0.68 6.83
CA PRO A 42 -16.90 -0.19 5.69
C PRO A 42 -17.03 0.51 4.34
N ARG A 43 -17.41 1.79 4.32
CA ARG A 43 -17.64 2.56 3.09
C ARG A 43 -16.39 3.29 2.60
N VAL A 44 -15.21 2.85 2.99
CA VAL A 44 -13.96 3.44 2.54
C VAL A 44 -13.37 2.58 1.42
N ILE A 45 -12.60 3.21 0.54
CA ILE A 45 -11.79 2.48 -0.42
C ILE A 45 -10.48 2.17 0.29
N ALA A 46 -10.18 0.89 0.45
CA ALA A 46 -8.99 0.43 1.15
C ALA A 46 -8.26 -0.61 0.32
N TYR A 47 -6.94 -0.59 0.44
CA TYR A 47 -6.05 -1.53 -0.23
C TYR A 47 -5.18 -2.21 0.81
N ARG A 48 -4.77 -3.44 0.52
CA ARG A 48 -3.87 -4.21 1.38
C ARG A 48 -2.60 -4.53 0.62
N VAL A 49 -1.45 -4.29 1.25
CA VAL A 49 -0.16 -4.63 0.67
C VAL A 49 -0.02 -6.14 0.60
N MET A 50 0.04 -6.69 -0.61
CA MET A 50 0.10 -8.13 -0.81
C MET A 50 1.49 -8.61 -1.22
N LYS A 51 2.34 -7.72 -1.73
CA LYS A 51 3.65 -8.11 -2.25
C LYS A 51 4.58 -6.91 -2.27
N ILE A 52 5.85 -7.14 -1.98
CA ILE A 52 6.87 -6.10 -2.04
C ILE A 52 7.98 -6.60 -2.96
N ARG A 53 8.37 -5.77 -3.92
CA ARG A 53 9.49 -6.03 -4.81
C ARG A 53 10.51 -4.93 -4.72
N GLN A 54 11.75 -5.32 -4.91
CA GLN A 54 12.89 -4.41 -4.83
C GLN A 54 13.65 -4.44 -6.13
N SER A 55 14.02 -3.26 -6.62
CA SER A 55 14.83 -3.10 -7.82
C SER A 55 15.99 -2.17 -7.49
N GLU A 56 17.18 -2.49 -7.99
CA GLU A 56 18.35 -1.66 -7.78
C GLU A 56 19.03 -1.38 -9.10
N ASP A 57 19.40 -0.12 -9.32
CA ASP A 57 20.11 0.32 -10.52
C ASP A 57 20.99 1.52 -10.17
N ARG A 58 22.30 1.38 -10.41
CA ARG A 58 23.30 2.44 -10.27
C ARG A 58 23.23 3.18 -8.92
N GLY A 59 23.10 2.44 -7.81
CA GLY A 59 23.05 3.02 -6.50
C GLY A 59 21.69 3.55 -6.09
N MET A 60 20.69 3.42 -6.95
CA MET A 60 19.31 3.77 -6.63
C MET A 60 18.52 2.50 -6.37
N GLN A 61 17.87 2.44 -5.23
CA GLN A 61 17.04 1.31 -4.85
C GLN A 61 15.58 1.74 -4.87
N LYS A 62 14.75 1.00 -5.60
CA LYS A 62 13.31 1.26 -5.69
C LYS A 62 12.56 0.11 -5.06
N ILE A 63 11.66 0.42 -4.15
CA ILE A 63 10.86 -0.58 -3.46
C ILE A 63 9.41 -0.38 -3.86
N PHE A 64 8.82 -1.39 -4.50
CA PHE A 64 7.45 -1.34 -5.00
C PHE A 64 6.55 -2.18 -4.10
N HIS A 65 5.48 -1.55 -3.62
CA HIS A 65 4.49 -2.20 -2.78
C HIS A 65 3.24 -2.44 -3.63
N TYR A 66 2.99 -3.70 -3.99
CA TYR A 66 1.82 -4.07 -4.76
C TYR A 66 0.65 -4.28 -3.81
N VAL A 67 -0.45 -3.62 -4.10
CA VAL A 67 -1.63 -3.66 -3.25
C VAL A 67 -2.82 -4.27 -3.99
N GLU A 68 -3.76 -4.81 -3.22
CA GLU A 68 -5.02 -5.33 -3.75
C GLU A 68 -6.18 -4.56 -3.12
N LEU A 69 -7.26 -4.39 -3.89
CA LEU A 69 -8.47 -3.75 -3.38
C LEU A 69 -9.14 -4.71 -2.40
N ILE A 70 -9.48 -4.20 -1.22
CA ILE A 70 -10.20 -4.99 -0.22
C ILE A 70 -11.69 -4.88 -0.52
N PRO A 71 -12.39 -6.00 -0.76
CA PRO A 71 -13.83 -5.97 -1.03
C PRO A 71 -14.61 -5.51 0.21
N THR A 72 -15.78 -4.90 -0.02
CA THR A 72 -16.62 -4.35 1.05
C THR A 72 -16.94 -5.40 2.12
N CYS A 73 -17.20 -6.63 1.72
CA CYS A 73 -17.51 -7.70 2.69
C CYS A 73 -16.35 -7.99 3.64
N GLU A 74 -15.12 -7.86 3.17
CA GLU A 74 -13.95 -8.02 4.03
C GLU A 74 -13.73 -6.78 4.90
N LEU A 75 -14.00 -5.58 4.36
CA LEU A 75 -13.89 -4.35 5.12
C LEU A 75 -14.78 -4.35 6.37
N GLN A 76 -15.96 -4.96 6.29
CA GLN A 76 -16.87 -5.06 7.43
C GLN A 76 -16.24 -5.83 8.59
N SER A 77 -15.37 -6.78 8.32
CA SER A 77 -14.69 -7.54 9.37
C SER A 77 -13.60 -6.73 10.07
N HIS A 78 -13.17 -5.61 9.47
CA HIS A 78 -12.17 -4.70 10.04
C HIS A 78 -12.80 -3.48 10.73
N CYS A 79 -14.12 -3.39 10.79
CA CYS A 79 -14.87 -2.29 11.43
C CYS A 79 -15.24 -2.63 12.87
N TYR A 80 -15.72 -1.61 13.57
CA TYR A 80 -16.30 -1.80 14.90
C TYR A 80 -17.51 -2.73 14.85
#